data_d611cb4fdac7c4ba7423ce278d09e188
#
_entry.id   d611cb4fdac7c4ba7423ce278d09e188
#
_cell.length_a   1.000
_cell.length_b   1.000
_cell.length_c   1.000
_cell.angle_alpha   90.00
_cell.angle_beta   90.00
_cell.angle_gamma   90.00
#
_symmetry.space_group_name_H-M   'P 1'
#
loop_
_entity.id
_entity.type
_entity.pdbx_description
1 polymer ?
#
loop_
_entity_poly.entity_id
_entity_poly.type
_entity_poly.pdbx_seq_one_letter_code
_entity_poly.pdbx_strand_id
1 'polypeptide(L)' 'PIDKKIVILTDLFGGTPSNISIPMIQKDRIEVITGVNLPMLLYLLTQPEDKEFQELCEGAKKAGEEAILIAGDFLS' A
#
# COMPACT_ATOMS: atom_id res chain seq x y z
N PRO A 1 19.20 8.30 4.66
CA PRO A 1 19.58 8.96 3.40
C PRO A 1 18.41 9.73 2.79
N ILE A 2 18.71 10.81 2.14
CA ILE A 2 17.69 11.69 1.57
C ILE A 2 16.93 11.05 0.40
N ASP A 3 17.48 10.00 -0.19
CA ASP A 3 16.85 9.29 -1.31
C ASP A 3 16.10 8.04 -0.88
N LYS A 4 15.90 7.86 0.42
CA LYS A 4 15.14 6.73 0.92
C LYS A 4 13.67 6.83 0.53
N LYS A 5 13.11 5.73 0.06
CA LYS A 5 11.71 5.68 -0.34
C LYS A 5 10.84 5.21 0.82
N ILE A 6 9.67 5.81 0.92
CA ILE A 6 8.77 5.60 2.07
C ILE A 6 7.36 5.33 1.57
N VAL A 7 6.76 4.26 2.06
CA VAL A 7 5.33 3.98 1.85
C VAL A 7 4.63 4.10 3.20
N ILE A 8 3.69 5.01 3.28
CA ILE A 8 2.87 5.22 4.49
C ILE A 8 1.55 4.48 4.29
N LEU A 9 1.23 3.61 5.24
CA LEU A 9 0.00 2.82 5.16
C LEU A 9 -0.99 3.31 6.20
N THR A 10 -2.23 3.55 5.76
CA THR A 10 -3.32 3.92 6.66
C THR A 10 -4.52 3.01 6.42
N ASP A 11 -5.40 2.94 7.40
CA ASP A 11 -6.57 2.05 7.30
C ASP A 11 -7.76 2.71 6.61
N LEU A 12 -7.83 4.06 6.58
CA LEU A 12 -9.00 4.74 6.07
C LEU A 12 -8.62 6.04 5.36
N PHE A 13 -9.12 6.20 4.14
CA PHE A 13 -8.97 7.47 3.43
C PHE A 13 -9.88 8.52 4.08
N GLY A 14 -9.33 9.72 4.32
CA GLY A 14 -10.10 10.82 4.93
C GLY A 14 -10.06 10.83 6.46
N GLY A 15 -9.49 9.80 7.09
CA GLY A 15 -9.26 9.82 8.53
C GLY A 15 -8.07 10.69 8.90
N THR A 16 -7.89 10.96 10.20
CA THR A 16 -6.79 11.79 10.66
C THR A 16 -5.41 11.32 10.17
N PRO A 17 -5.07 10.02 10.24
CA PRO A 17 -3.77 9.58 9.74
C PRO A 17 -3.55 9.87 8.26
N SER A 18 -4.56 9.68 7.40
CA SER A 18 -4.41 9.98 5.98
C SER A 18 -4.36 11.49 5.74
N ASN A 19 -5.13 12.27 6.49
CA ASN A 19 -5.12 13.73 6.36
C ASN A 19 -3.76 14.34 6.72
N ILE A 20 -3.05 13.73 7.67
CA ILE A 20 -1.70 14.16 8.04
C ILE A 20 -0.69 13.70 6.99
N SER A 21 -0.87 12.49 6.45
CA SER A 21 0.11 11.85 5.58
C SER A 21 0.07 12.36 4.14
N ILE A 22 -1.12 12.68 3.61
CA ILE A 22 -1.27 13.07 2.21
C ILE A 22 -0.36 14.25 1.82
N PRO A 23 -0.24 15.31 2.63
CA PRO A 23 0.68 16.39 2.27
C PRO A 23 2.15 16.00 2.19
N MET A 24 2.50 14.81 2.68
CA MET A 24 3.88 14.32 2.65
C MET A 24 4.24 13.62 1.33
N ILE A 25 3.26 13.41 0.45
CA ILE A 25 3.49 12.69 -0.81
C ILE A 25 4.51 13.42 -1.67
N GLN A 26 5.49 12.66 -2.16
CA GLN A 26 6.50 13.13 -3.10
C GLN A 26 6.65 12.06 -4.19
N LYS A 27 6.45 12.47 -5.44
CA LYS A 27 6.52 11.54 -6.56
C LYS A 27 7.80 10.69 -6.50
N ASP A 28 7.64 9.39 -6.68
CA ASP A 28 8.71 8.39 -6.73
C ASP A 28 9.52 8.27 -5.43
N ARG A 29 9.07 8.87 -4.35
CA ARG A 29 9.80 8.82 -3.09
C ARG A 29 8.92 8.56 -1.87
N ILE A 30 7.80 9.28 -1.74
CA ILE A 30 6.89 9.11 -0.59
C ILE A 30 5.47 8.94 -1.12
N GLU A 31 4.85 7.84 -0.78
CA GLU A 31 3.48 7.54 -1.18
C GLU A 31 2.65 7.13 0.01
N VAL A 32 1.35 7.36 -0.08
CA VAL A 32 0.38 6.94 0.95
C VAL A 32 -0.58 5.96 0.31
N ILE A 33 -0.72 4.79 0.91
CA ILE A 33 -1.71 3.80 0.48
C ILE A 33 -2.71 3.63 1.62
N THR A 34 -3.98 3.87 1.32
CA THR A 34 -5.05 3.73 2.30
C THR A 34 -5.75 2.39 2.16
N GLY A 35 -6.45 1.96 3.22
CA GLY A 35 -7.14 0.68 3.19
C GLY A 35 -6.21 -0.49 3.43
N VAL A 36 -5.18 -0.32 4.25
CA VAL A 36 -4.18 -1.34 4.51
C VAL A 36 -4.82 -2.64 5.00
N ASN A 37 -4.33 -3.76 4.48
CA ASN A 37 -4.68 -5.08 4.98
C ASN A 37 -3.42 -5.95 4.97
N LEU A 38 -3.51 -7.13 5.57
CA LEU A 38 -2.35 -7.99 5.73
C LEU A 38 -1.69 -8.40 4.40
N PRO A 39 -2.43 -8.81 3.36
CA PRO A 39 -1.81 -9.15 2.07
C PRO A 39 -1.03 -7.99 1.45
N MET A 40 -1.50 -6.76 1.59
CA MET A 40 -0.77 -5.59 1.13
C MET A 40 0.57 -5.47 1.87
N LEU A 41 0.54 -5.61 3.19
CA LEU A 41 1.73 -5.51 4.01
C LEU A 41 2.73 -6.62 3.66
N LEU A 42 2.26 -7.84 3.52
CA LEU A 42 3.11 -8.97 3.14
C LEU A 42 3.74 -8.75 1.77
N TYR A 43 2.98 -8.23 0.82
CA TYR A 43 3.53 -7.90 -0.49
C TYR A 43 4.71 -6.92 -0.36
N LEU A 44 4.51 -5.83 0.38
CA LEU A 44 5.55 -4.81 0.52
C LEU A 44 6.81 -5.35 1.19
N LEU A 45 6.64 -6.25 2.15
CA LEU A 45 7.77 -6.80 2.91
C LEU A 45 8.56 -7.86 2.14
N THR A 46 8.01 -8.42 1.07
CA THR A 46 8.61 -9.54 0.36
C THR A 46 9.14 -9.20 -1.03
N GLN A 47 9.03 -7.96 -1.47
CA GLN A 47 9.52 -7.56 -2.79
C GLN A 47 11.01 -7.26 -2.75
N PRO A 48 11.71 -7.40 -3.91
CA PRO A 48 13.12 -7.04 -3.99
C PRO A 48 13.34 -5.56 -3.71
N GLU A 49 14.47 -5.22 -3.11
CA GLU A 49 14.80 -3.83 -2.78
C GLU A 49 14.93 -2.93 -4.00
N ASP A 50 15.29 -3.51 -5.15
CA ASP A 50 15.49 -2.75 -6.38
C ASP A 50 14.21 -2.62 -7.21
N LYS A 51 13.07 -3.10 -6.70
CA LYS A 51 11.82 -2.96 -7.42
C LYS A 51 11.47 -1.48 -7.58
N GLU A 52 11.04 -1.10 -8.77
CA GLU A 52 10.69 0.28 -9.09
C GLU A 52 9.54 0.74 -8.18
N PHE A 53 9.65 1.98 -7.66
CA PHE A 53 8.75 2.44 -6.60
C PHE A 53 7.28 2.46 -7.01
N GLN A 54 7.01 2.96 -8.23
CA GLN A 54 5.64 3.01 -8.74
C GLN A 54 5.05 1.60 -8.84
N GLU A 55 5.84 0.66 -9.34
CA GLU A 55 5.40 -0.74 -9.45
C GLU A 55 5.17 -1.36 -8.07
N LEU A 56 5.99 -1.00 -7.10
CA LEU A 56 5.84 -1.48 -5.74
C LEU A 56 4.49 -1.03 -5.16
N CYS A 57 4.16 0.24 -5.32
CA CYS A 57 2.92 0.78 -4.79
C CYS A 57 1.70 0.19 -5.51
N GLU A 58 1.76 0.08 -6.83
CA GLU A 58 0.67 -0.51 -7.61
C GLU A 58 0.47 -1.99 -7.26
N GLY A 59 1.57 -2.73 -7.09
CA GLY A 59 1.50 -4.13 -6.70
C GLY A 59 0.91 -4.32 -5.31
N ALA A 60 1.26 -3.44 -4.37
CA ALA A 60 0.70 -3.50 -3.02
C ALA A 60 -0.81 -3.26 -3.04
N LYS A 61 -1.25 -2.25 -3.79
CA LYS A 61 -2.67 -1.97 -3.95
C LYS A 61 -3.39 -3.19 -4.53
N LYS A 62 -2.85 -3.77 -5.58
CA LYS A 62 -3.45 -4.93 -6.23
C LYS A 62 -3.53 -6.12 -5.28
N ALA A 63 -2.46 -6.39 -4.55
CA ALA A 63 -2.43 -7.49 -3.58
C ALA A 63 -3.51 -7.32 -2.51
N GLY A 64 -3.69 -6.10 -2.03
CA GLY A 64 -4.73 -5.81 -1.05
C GLY A 64 -6.12 -5.99 -1.60
N GLU A 65 -6.37 -5.49 -2.82
CA GLU A 65 -7.67 -5.60 -3.46
C GLU A 65 -8.05 -7.05 -3.74
N GLU A 66 -7.12 -7.83 -4.24
CA GLU A 66 -7.37 -9.21 -4.63
C GLU A 66 -7.60 -10.13 -3.44
N ALA A 67 -7.21 -9.71 -2.26
CA ALA A 67 -7.41 -10.50 -1.04
C ALA A 67 -8.80 -10.34 -0.43
N ILE A 68 -9.60 -9.41 -0.92
CA ILE A 68 -10.95 -9.19 -0.42
C ILE A 68 -11.89 -10.16 -1.13
N LEU A 69 -12.39 -11.15 -0.40
CA LEU A 69 -13.17 -12.23 -0.97
C LEU A 69 -14.46 -12.40 -0.17
N ILE A 70 -15.52 -12.78 -0.88
CA ILE A 70 -16.75 -13.25 -0.24
C ILE A 70 -16.65 -14.76 -0.16
N ALA A 71 -16.44 -15.27 1.04
CA ALA A 71 -16.15 -16.70 1.24
C ALA A 71 -17.22 -17.61 0.65
N GLY A 72 -18.48 -17.20 0.74
CA GLY A 72 -19.60 -17.99 0.23
C GLY A 72 -19.53 -18.24 -1.28
N ASP A 73 -18.83 -17.38 -2.03
CA ASP A 73 -18.69 -17.55 -3.47
C ASP A 73 -17.92 -18.81 -3.84
N PHE A 74 -17.18 -19.37 -2.89
CA PHE A 74 -16.35 -20.56 -3.10
C PHE A 74 -17.03 -21.86 -2.65
N LEU A 75 -18.27 -21.78 -2.15
CA LEU A 75 -18.97 -22.92 -1.57
C LEU A 75 -20.04 -23.51 -2.48
N SER A 76 -20.16 -23.04 -3.69
CA SER A 76 -21.21 -23.50 -4.62
C SER A 76 -20.96 -24.89 -5.15
#